data_feefa00703819eb4da7c945af25b0582
#
_entry.id   feefa00703819eb4da7c945af25b0582
#
_cell.length_a   1.000
_cell.length_b   1.000
_cell.length_c   1.000
_cell.angle_alpha   90.00
_cell.angle_beta   90.00
_cell.angle_gamma   90.00
#
_symmetry.space_group_name_H-M   'P 1'
#
loop_
_entity.id
_entity.type
_entity.pdbx_description
1 polymer ?
#
loop_
_entity_poly.entity_id
_entity_poly.type
_entity_poly.pdbx_seq_one_letter_code
_entity_poly.pdbx_strand_id
1 'polypeptide(L)'
;MNVRDYLTADEIAGLTRRSDLRAAWIVLCQWLQVAALFAAMGIWPHPLTIVPGILLLGGRQLGFGILVHECGHRTLFRSQRFNDLVGDWLAAAPTFNNMRAYIRGHLVHHRKAGTTEDPDLPNYRDYPISRERLARKLKRDFTGQTGMRTLRGLGRAIAGLPSLSEEARAAVVRGIVVNLALLGLFTALGAAWLYLVWVVAYVFVQPAISRIRQVSEHAAVPDLLDPDPRRNTRTIRANYLWRGLFSPHDINFHLEHHLMASVPIYHLRRMHRLLAERGAYDGIDFPDNHLDLLRRVTHGPAGPAPA
;
A
#
# COMPACT_ATOMS: atom_id res chain seq x y z
N MET A 1 -22.71 -5.78 -6.47
CA MET A 1 -22.38 -7.17 -6.87
C MET A 1 -22.33 -8.07 -5.64
N ASN A 2 -22.93 -9.28 -5.71
CA ASN A 2 -22.79 -10.28 -4.65
C ASN A 2 -21.80 -11.37 -5.16
N VAL A 3 -20.72 -11.61 -4.44
CA VAL A 3 -19.68 -12.60 -4.81
C VAL A 3 -20.25 -14.03 -4.85
N ARG A 4 -21.28 -14.31 -4.06
CA ARG A 4 -21.95 -15.63 -4.00
C ARG A 4 -22.74 -16.00 -5.28
N ASP A 5 -23.01 -15.02 -6.15
CA ASP A 5 -23.63 -15.28 -7.45
C ASP A 5 -22.61 -15.90 -8.43
N TYR A 6 -21.32 -15.77 -8.13
CA TYR A 6 -20.20 -16.18 -8.98
C TYR A 6 -19.33 -17.29 -8.36
N LEU A 7 -19.25 -17.39 -7.03
CA LEU A 7 -18.38 -18.33 -6.33
C LEU A 7 -19.19 -19.28 -5.45
N THR A 8 -18.82 -20.56 -5.47
CA THR A 8 -19.42 -21.57 -4.58
C THR A 8 -18.97 -21.37 -3.13
N ALA A 9 -19.70 -21.97 -2.19
CA ALA A 9 -19.36 -21.94 -0.78
C ALA A 9 -17.95 -22.52 -0.51
N ASP A 10 -17.58 -23.61 -1.19
CA ASP A 10 -16.27 -24.26 -1.04
C ASP A 10 -15.14 -23.41 -1.58
N GLU A 11 -15.37 -22.70 -2.68
CA GLU A 11 -14.38 -21.76 -3.23
C GLU A 11 -14.17 -20.57 -2.28
N ILE A 12 -15.24 -20.00 -1.74
CA ILE A 12 -15.17 -18.93 -0.74
C ILE A 12 -14.41 -19.42 0.51
N ALA A 13 -14.72 -20.62 1.01
CA ALA A 13 -14.00 -21.21 2.13
C ALA A 13 -12.50 -21.41 1.81
N GLY A 14 -12.19 -21.88 0.59
CA GLY A 14 -10.81 -22.02 0.11
C GLY A 14 -10.07 -20.70 -0.04
N LEU A 15 -10.74 -19.64 -0.53
CA LEU A 15 -10.18 -18.30 -0.71
C LEU A 15 -9.94 -17.60 0.63
N THR A 16 -10.81 -17.79 1.61
CA THR A 16 -10.67 -17.16 2.94
C THR A 16 -9.75 -17.93 3.89
N ARG A 17 -9.25 -19.10 3.48
CA ARG A 17 -8.34 -19.92 4.29
C ARG A 17 -6.99 -19.24 4.47
N ARG A 18 -6.61 -18.95 5.71
CA ARG A 18 -5.33 -18.35 6.07
C ARG A 18 -4.23 -19.40 6.21
N SER A 19 -2.99 -18.98 5.94
CA SER A 19 -1.79 -19.83 6.04
C SER A 19 -0.65 -19.08 6.69
N ASP A 20 -0.23 -19.51 7.88
CA ASP A 20 0.89 -18.89 8.60
C ASP A 20 2.20 -19.03 7.84
N LEU A 21 2.40 -20.13 7.12
CA LEU A 21 3.60 -20.33 6.31
C LEU A 21 3.69 -19.35 5.13
N ARG A 22 2.56 -19.14 4.40
CA ARG A 22 2.52 -18.15 3.31
C ARG A 22 2.70 -16.72 3.84
N ALA A 23 2.07 -16.42 4.96
CA ALA A 23 2.20 -15.13 5.62
C ALA A 23 3.65 -14.86 6.03
N ALA A 24 4.29 -15.81 6.73
CA ALA A 24 5.69 -15.72 7.13
C ALA A 24 6.62 -15.56 5.91
N TRP A 25 6.37 -16.30 4.82
CA TRP A 25 7.14 -16.17 3.58
C TRP A 25 7.02 -14.77 2.96
N ILE A 26 5.83 -14.18 2.92
CA ILE A 26 5.63 -12.82 2.40
C ILE A 26 6.40 -11.80 3.23
N VAL A 27 6.31 -11.89 4.57
CA VAL A 27 7.03 -11.00 5.49
C VAL A 27 8.55 -11.18 5.34
N LEU A 28 9.03 -12.43 5.26
CA LEU A 28 10.43 -12.74 5.03
C LEU A 28 10.92 -12.17 3.70
N CYS A 29 10.19 -12.41 2.60
CA CYS A 29 10.54 -11.86 1.29
C CYS A 29 10.57 -10.33 1.28
N GLN A 30 9.67 -9.67 1.99
CA GLN A 30 9.69 -8.20 2.14
C GLN A 30 10.99 -7.72 2.78
N TRP A 31 11.41 -8.33 3.88
CA TRP A 31 12.65 -7.98 4.57
C TRP A 31 13.90 -8.39 3.80
N LEU A 32 13.91 -9.55 3.15
CA LEU A 32 15.01 -9.98 2.29
C LEU A 32 15.24 -9.02 1.12
N GLN A 33 14.18 -8.51 0.50
CA GLN A 33 14.30 -7.50 -0.56
C GLN A 33 14.89 -6.19 -0.03
N VAL A 34 14.48 -5.73 1.15
CA VAL A 34 15.07 -4.56 1.81
C VAL A 34 16.55 -4.80 2.11
N ALA A 35 16.89 -5.95 2.70
CA ALA A 35 18.26 -6.32 3.01
C ALA A 35 19.14 -6.41 1.75
N ALA A 36 18.63 -7.01 0.66
CA ALA A 36 19.34 -7.12 -0.61
C ALA A 36 19.62 -5.75 -1.24
N LEU A 37 18.67 -4.80 -1.16
CA LEU A 37 18.88 -3.43 -1.63
C LEU A 37 19.98 -2.72 -0.83
N PHE A 38 19.97 -2.84 0.49
CA PHE A 38 21.02 -2.27 1.33
C PHE A 38 22.37 -2.95 1.09
N ALA A 39 22.40 -4.28 0.95
CA ALA A 39 23.63 -5.01 0.64
C ALA A 39 24.21 -4.55 -0.71
N ALA A 40 23.39 -4.43 -1.75
CA ALA A 40 23.85 -3.97 -3.07
C ALA A 40 24.45 -2.56 -3.00
N MET A 41 23.81 -1.62 -2.30
CA MET A 41 24.31 -0.25 -2.12
C MET A 41 25.57 -0.21 -1.23
N GLY A 42 25.64 -1.06 -0.21
CA GLY A 42 26.80 -1.14 0.69
C GLY A 42 28.03 -1.75 0.03
N ILE A 43 27.85 -2.78 -0.80
CA ILE A 43 28.94 -3.45 -1.54
C ILE A 43 29.43 -2.58 -2.70
N TRP A 44 28.52 -1.94 -3.40
CA TRP A 44 28.83 -1.07 -4.51
C TRP A 44 28.17 0.33 -4.34
N PRO A 45 28.79 1.23 -3.55
CA PRO A 45 28.26 2.56 -3.27
C PRO A 45 28.47 3.52 -4.47
N HIS A 46 27.71 3.31 -5.51
CA HIS A 46 27.78 4.04 -6.77
C HIS A 46 26.42 4.64 -7.12
N PRO A 47 26.31 5.81 -7.79
CA PRO A 47 25.01 6.37 -8.18
C PRO A 47 24.09 5.40 -8.93
N LEU A 48 24.63 4.48 -9.73
CA LEU A 48 23.87 3.46 -10.45
C LEU A 48 23.23 2.39 -9.55
N THR A 49 23.65 2.25 -8.31
CA THR A 49 23.02 1.37 -7.31
C THR A 49 22.19 2.19 -6.32
N ILE A 50 22.70 3.34 -5.88
CA ILE A 50 22.05 4.17 -4.86
C ILE A 50 20.73 4.77 -5.39
N VAL A 51 20.71 5.36 -6.60
CA VAL A 51 19.51 6.00 -7.12
C VAL A 51 18.36 5.00 -7.38
N PRO A 52 18.58 3.88 -8.10
CA PRO A 52 17.55 2.84 -8.20
C PRO A 52 17.19 2.21 -6.85
N GLY A 53 18.19 2.04 -5.97
CA GLY A 53 17.99 1.51 -4.61
C GLY A 53 17.04 2.38 -3.79
N ILE A 54 17.18 3.70 -3.81
CA ILE A 54 16.27 4.65 -3.15
C ILE A 54 14.84 4.52 -3.71
N LEU A 55 14.68 4.42 -5.03
CA LEU A 55 13.37 4.25 -5.66
C LEU A 55 12.70 2.94 -5.23
N LEU A 56 13.46 1.83 -5.27
CA LEU A 56 12.96 0.53 -4.88
C LEU A 56 12.67 0.45 -3.37
N LEU A 57 13.49 1.09 -2.52
CA LEU A 57 13.21 1.19 -1.08
C LEU A 57 11.90 1.94 -0.82
N GLY A 58 11.59 3.00 -1.55
CA GLY A 58 10.28 3.67 -1.47
C GLY A 58 9.11 2.72 -1.74
N GLY A 59 9.24 1.83 -2.75
CA GLY A 59 8.29 0.75 -3.02
C GLY A 59 8.21 -0.28 -1.90
N ARG A 60 9.35 -0.63 -1.27
CA ARG A 60 9.36 -1.53 -0.09
C ARG A 60 8.74 -0.88 1.13
N GLN A 61 8.90 0.42 1.33
CA GLN A 61 8.23 1.16 2.40
C GLN A 61 6.71 1.18 2.20
N LEU A 62 6.22 1.29 0.96
CA LEU A 62 4.82 1.02 0.65
C LEU A 62 4.45 -0.43 0.97
N GLY A 63 5.31 -1.41 0.66
CA GLY A 63 5.09 -2.83 0.98
C GLY A 63 4.86 -3.07 2.47
N PHE A 64 5.57 -2.37 3.34
CA PHE A 64 5.29 -2.41 4.78
C PHE A 64 3.88 -1.85 5.10
N GLY A 65 3.46 -0.76 4.44
CA GLY A 65 2.09 -0.25 4.56
C GLY A 65 1.03 -1.28 4.17
N ILE A 66 1.29 -2.08 3.13
CA ILE A 66 0.38 -3.17 2.72
C ILE A 66 0.37 -4.31 3.76
N LEU A 67 1.50 -4.65 4.37
CA LEU A 67 1.52 -5.61 5.47
C LEU A 67 0.77 -5.09 6.71
N VAL A 68 0.88 -3.79 7.01
CA VAL A 68 0.07 -3.14 8.06
C VAL A 68 -1.43 -3.28 7.76
N HIS A 69 -1.82 -3.04 6.52
CA HIS A 69 -3.20 -3.21 6.05
C HIS A 69 -3.70 -4.64 6.25
N GLU A 70 -2.97 -5.65 5.78
CA GLU A 70 -3.35 -7.06 5.88
C GLU A 70 -3.40 -7.56 7.32
N CYS A 71 -2.41 -7.19 8.13
CA CYS A 71 -2.41 -7.50 9.56
C CYS A 71 -3.58 -6.81 10.28
N GLY A 72 -3.89 -5.57 9.91
CA GLY A 72 -5.02 -4.82 10.44
C GLY A 72 -6.36 -5.48 10.13
N HIS A 73 -6.56 -5.98 8.91
CA HIS A 73 -7.71 -6.81 8.52
C HIS A 73 -7.73 -8.19 9.20
N ARG A 74 -6.63 -8.58 9.84
CA ARG A 74 -6.45 -9.93 10.45
C ARG A 74 -6.56 -11.05 9.43
N THR A 75 -6.13 -10.79 8.20
CA THR A 75 -6.20 -11.72 7.08
C THR A 75 -4.88 -12.39 6.77
N LEU A 76 -3.74 -11.78 7.13
CA LEU A 76 -2.42 -12.30 6.78
C LEU A 76 -2.14 -13.64 7.46
N PHE A 77 -2.24 -13.72 8.79
CA PHE A 77 -2.03 -14.91 9.62
C PHE A 77 -3.35 -15.50 10.15
N ARG A 78 -3.34 -16.79 10.49
CA ARG A 78 -4.44 -17.43 11.22
C ARG A 78 -4.59 -16.85 12.63
N SER A 79 -3.47 -16.72 13.34
CA SER A 79 -3.44 -16.20 14.70
C SER A 79 -3.57 -14.68 14.72
N GLN A 80 -4.49 -14.17 15.53
CA GLN A 80 -4.61 -12.73 15.79
C GLN A 80 -3.34 -12.16 16.41
N ARG A 81 -2.69 -12.93 17.32
CA ARG A 81 -1.43 -12.52 17.96
C ARG A 81 -0.31 -12.33 16.95
N PHE A 82 -0.22 -13.18 15.93
CA PHE A 82 0.78 -13.02 14.87
C PHE A 82 0.46 -11.81 13.98
N ASN A 83 -0.81 -11.56 13.64
CA ASN A 83 -1.18 -10.33 12.94
C ASN A 83 -0.80 -9.08 13.75
N ASP A 84 -1.08 -9.07 15.06
CA ASP A 84 -0.73 -7.94 15.92
C ASP A 84 0.79 -7.78 16.05
N LEU A 85 1.54 -8.86 16.31
CA LEU A 85 3.00 -8.83 16.50
C LEU A 85 3.72 -8.39 15.21
N VAL A 86 3.44 -9.06 14.10
CA VAL A 86 4.07 -8.76 12.81
C VAL A 86 3.63 -7.39 12.29
N GLY A 87 2.34 -7.08 12.41
CA GLY A 87 1.79 -5.80 12.01
C GLY A 87 2.40 -4.63 12.78
N ASP A 88 2.52 -4.74 14.10
CA ASP A 88 3.07 -3.68 14.94
C ASP A 88 4.60 -3.54 14.80
N TRP A 89 5.37 -4.64 14.82
CA TRP A 89 6.83 -4.60 14.93
C TRP A 89 7.55 -4.71 13.59
N LEU A 90 7.11 -5.63 12.71
CA LEU A 90 7.82 -5.92 11.46
C LEU A 90 7.25 -5.14 10.26
N ALA A 91 6.04 -4.58 10.38
CA ALA A 91 5.41 -3.82 9.30
C ALA A 91 5.24 -2.33 9.64
N ALA A 92 4.62 -1.99 10.77
CA ALA A 92 4.32 -0.59 11.13
C ALA A 92 5.55 0.16 11.65
N ALA A 93 6.30 -0.44 12.58
CA ALA A 93 7.42 0.21 13.26
C ALA A 93 8.53 0.73 12.32
N PRO A 94 8.96 0.02 11.25
CA PRO A 94 9.99 0.51 10.35
C PRO A 94 9.68 1.86 9.68
N THR A 95 8.39 2.17 9.50
CA THR A 95 7.89 3.39 8.85
C THR A 95 7.06 4.29 9.78
N PHE A 96 7.17 4.08 11.10
CA PHE A 96 6.44 4.83 12.12
C PHE A 96 4.91 4.85 11.93
N ASN A 97 4.35 3.81 11.33
CA ASN A 97 2.90 3.68 11.19
C ASN A 97 2.25 3.23 12.51
N ASN A 98 0.98 3.61 12.69
CA ASN A 98 0.12 3.08 13.75
C ASN A 98 -0.95 2.19 13.09
N MET A 99 -0.75 0.87 13.13
CA MET A 99 -1.66 -0.09 12.52
C MET A 99 -3.09 0.03 13.04
N ARG A 100 -3.27 0.21 14.34
CA ARG A 100 -4.59 0.25 14.96
C ARG A 100 -5.36 1.51 14.58
N ALA A 101 -4.68 2.67 14.56
CA ALA A 101 -5.27 3.92 14.11
C ALA A 101 -5.63 3.85 12.61
N TYR A 102 -4.72 3.32 11.79
CA TYR A 102 -4.93 3.13 10.36
C TYR A 102 -6.16 2.25 10.08
N ILE A 103 -6.22 1.06 10.68
CA ILE A 103 -7.29 0.11 10.36
C ILE A 103 -8.68 0.60 10.79
N ARG A 104 -8.78 1.38 11.87
CA ARG A 104 -10.07 1.97 12.28
C ARG A 104 -10.66 2.86 11.18
N GLY A 105 -9.83 3.75 10.60
CA GLY A 105 -10.26 4.59 9.48
C GLY A 105 -10.57 3.77 8.23
N HIS A 106 -9.69 2.81 7.91
CA HIS A 106 -9.81 1.97 6.72
C HIS A 106 -11.06 1.06 6.74
N LEU A 107 -11.44 0.52 7.88
CA LEU A 107 -12.70 -0.22 8.02
C LEU A 107 -13.94 0.69 7.85
N VAL A 108 -13.84 1.98 8.17
CA VAL A 108 -14.91 2.94 7.84
C VAL A 108 -14.96 3.15 6.33
N HIS A 109 -13.79 3.33 5.67
CA HIS A 109 -13.71 3.41 4.22
C HIS A 109 -14.37 2.20 3.54
N HIS A 110 -14.05 0.96 3.91
CA HIS A 110 -14.70 -0.24 3.35
C HIS A 110 -16.22 -0.25 3.49
N ARG A 111 -16.75 0.25 4.61
CA ARG A 111 -18.20 0.30 4.83
C ARG A 111 -18.88 1.44 4.08
N LYS A 112 -18.16 2.51 3.77
CA LYS A 112 -18.68 3.76 3.21
C LYS A 112 -18.19 4.04 1.79
N ALA A 113 -17.30 3.23 1.24
CA ALA A 113 -16.91 3.32 -0.16
C ALA A 113 -18.15 3.28 -1.06
N GLY A 114 -18.22 4.17 -2.05
CA GLY A 114 -19.42 4.35 -2.86
C GLY A 114 -20.47 5.30 -2.23
N THR A 115 -20.13 6.03 -1.16
CA THR A 115 -20.99 7.03 -0.55
C THR A 115 -20.26 8.33 -0.26
N THR A 116 -20.99 9.40 0.02
CA THR A 116 -20.41 10.70 0.44
C THR A 116 -19.79 10.67 1.83
N GLU A 117 -20.03 9.61 2.60
CA GLU A 117 -19.51 9.43 3.96
C GLU A 117 -18.15 8.71 3.99
N ASP A 118 -17.60 8.32 2.84
CA ASP A 118 -16.27 7.70 2.75
C ASP A 118 -15.19 8.70 3.21
N PRO A 119 -14.43 8.37 4.28
CA PRO A 119 -13.37 9.27 4.79
C PRO A 119 -12.25 9.49 3.78
N ASP A 120 -12.06 8.58 2.82
CA ASP A 120 -11.02 8.67 1.81
C ASP A 120 -11.47 9.40 0.54
N LEU A 121 -12.76 9.68 0.36
CA LEU A 121 -13.33 10.38 -0.80
C LEU A 121 -12.60 11.69 -1.17
N PRO A 122 -12.16 12.54 -0.22
CA PRO A 122 -11.40 13.76 -0.54
C PRO A 122 -10.07 13.53 -1.27
N ASN A 123 -9.51 12.31 -1.19
CA ASN A 123 -8.24 11.98 -1.82
C ASN A 123 -8.36 11.79 -3.33
N TYR A 124 -9.55 11.39 -3.83
CA TYR A 124 -9.73 10.96 -5.22
C TYR A 124 -10.98 11.54 -5.93
N ARG A 125 -11.89 12.22 -5.23
CA ARG A 125 -13.13 12.75 -5.82
C ARG A 125 -12.93 13.78 -6.93
N ASP A 126 -11.80 14.53 -6.89
CA ASP A 126 -11.52 15.58 -7.88
C ASP A 126 -10.95 15.03 -9.21
N TYR A 127 -10.67 13.73 -9.28
CA TYR A 127 -10.13 13.12 -10.49
C TYR A 127 -11.22 12.80 -11.52
N PRO A 128 -10.90 12.96 -12.85
CA PRO A 128 -9.59 13.25 -13.42
C PRO A 128 -9.15 14.70 -13.21
N ILE A 129 -7.84 14.92 -13.08
CA ILE A 129 -7.23 16.26 -12.92
C ILE A 129 -6.31 16.58 -14.11
N SER A 130 -5.90 17.85 -14.28
CA SER A 130 -4.93 18.16 -15.34
C SER A 130 -3.55 17.53 -15.08
N ARG A 131 -2.79 17.27 -16.14
CA ARG A 131 -1.40 16.77 -16.06
C ARG A 131 -0.52 17.66 -15.19
N GLU A 132 -0.67 18.98 -15.32
CA GLU A 132 0.09 19.96 -14.54
C GLU A 132 -0.27 19.87 -13.05
N ARG A 133 -1.55 19.62 -12.71
CA ARG A 133 -1.99 19.44 -11.32
C ARG A 133 -1.40 18.16 -10.73
N LEU A 134 -1.38 17.05 -11.48
CA LEU A 134 -0.73 15.82 -11.05
C LEU A 134 0.77 16.00 -10.90
N ALA A 135 1.44 16.63 -11.88
CA ALA A 135 2.87 16.92 -11.83
C ALA A 135 3.25 17.77 -10.61
N ARG A 136 2.45 18.80 -10.28
CA ARG A 136 2.67 19.61 -9.06
C ARG A 136 2.52 18.77 -7.78
N LYS A 137 1.54 17.84 -7.73
CA LYS A 137 1.38 16.93 -6.57
C LYS A 137 2.61 16.02 -6.43
N LEU A 138 3.07 15.40 -7.52
CA LEU A 138 4.25 14.52 -7.52
C LEU A 138 5.55 15.31 -7.22
N LYS A 139 5.71 16.52 -7.80
CA LYS A 139 6.85 17.40 -7.48
C LYS A 139 6.91 17.69 -5.98
N ARG A 140 5.79 18.04 -5.35
CA ARG A 140 5.71 18.28 -3.90
C ARG A 140 6.16 17.05 -3.10
N ASP A 141 5.80 15.86 -3.55
CA ASP A 141 6.18 14.62 -2.87
C ASP A 141 7.67 14.31 -3.08
N PHE A 142 8.17 14.34 -4.32
CA PHE A 142 9.58 14.12 -4.63
C PHE A 142 10.54 15.22 -4.13
N THR A 143 10.06 16.44 -3.87
CA THR A 143 10.86 17.49 -3.21
C THR A 143 10.80 17.40 -1.67
N GLY A 144 10.19 16.33 -1.13
CA GLY A 144 10.17 16.02 0.29
C GLY A 144 9.18 16.85 1.12
N GLN A 145 8.37 17.75 0.52
CA GLN A 145 7.44 18.59 1.29
C GLN A 145 6.41 17.75 2.06
N THR A 146 5.91 16.66 1.46
CA THR A 146 4.99 15.73 2.11
C THR A 146 5.69 14.94 3.20
N GLY A 147 6.85 14.32 2.91
CA GLY A 147 7.62 13.54 3.88
C GLY A 147 8.13 14.37 5.05
N MET A 148 8.60 15.59 4.81
CA MET A 148 9.02 16.51 5.89
C MET A 148 7.85 16.92 6.80
N ARG A 149 6.63 17.02 6.26
CA ARG A 149 5.43 17.24 7.09
C ARG A 149 5.19 16.04 8.00
N THR A 150 5.35 14.83 7.48
CA THR A 150 5.26 13.58 8.27
C THR A 150 6.33 13.54 9.35
N LEU A 151 7.60 13.86 9.04
CA LEU A 151 8.68 13.90 10.03
C LEU A 151 8.45 14.96 11.11
N ARG A 152 7.95 16.15 10.75
CA ARG A 152 7.59 17.18 11.74
C ARG A 152 6.44 16.70 12.65
N GLY A 153 5.47 15.96 12.09
CA GLY A 153 4.41 15.31 12.87
C GLY A 153 4.97 14.29 13.85
N LEU A 154 5.90 13.46 13.41
CA LEU A 154 6.60 12.48 14.26
C LEU A 154 7.42 13.19 15.35
N GLY A 155 8.17 14.23 15.02
CA GLY A 155 8.93 15.03 16.01
C GLY A 155 8.02 15.61 17.09
N ARG A 156 6.84 16.13 16.73
CA ARG A 156 5.83 16.61 17.71
C ARG A 156 5.28 15.46 18.55
N ALA A 157 5.03 14.29 17.95
CA ALA A 157 4.56 13.12 18.69
C ALA A 157 5.62 12.62 19.69
N ILE A 158 6.91 12.64 19.33
CA ILE A 158 8.01 12.29 20.23
C ILE A 158 8.13 13.32 21.37
N ALA A 159 8.08 14.62 21.05
CA ALA A 159 8.14 15.66 22.08
C ALA A 159 6.94 15.63 23.05
N GLY A 160 5.75 15.27 22.55
CA GLY A 160 4.53 15.13 23.33
C GLY A 160 4.23 13.70 23.80
N LEU A 161 5.22 12.81 23.84
CA LEU A 161 5.03 11.38 24.13
C LEU A 161 4.20 11.08 25.40
N PRO A 162 4.38 11.79 26.52
CA PRO A 162 3.58 11.55 27.74
C PRO A 162 2.08 11.86 27.57
N SER A 163 1.73 12.78 26.66
CA SER A 163 0.33 13.22 26.43
C SER A 163 -0.40 12.38 25.38
N LEU A 164 0.30 11.47 24.70
CA LEU A 164 -0.31 10.58 23.73
C LEU A 164 -1.15 9.50 24.43
N SER A 165 -2.20 9.02 23.74
CA SER A 165 -2.87 7.79 24.15
C SER A 165 -1.88 6.63 24.25
N GLU A 166 -2.16 5.64 25.09
CA GLU A 166 -1.30 4.47 25.28
C GLU A 166 -0.97 3.78 23.94
N GLU A 167 -1.97 3.62 23.08
CA GLU A 167 -1.83 3.03 21.75
C GLU A 167 -0.88 3.85 20.85
N ALA A 168 -1.08 5.17 20.78
CA ALA A 168 -0.25 6.05 19.97
C ALA A 168 1.19 6.11 20.48
N ARG A 169 1.36 6.19 21.81
CA ARG A 169 2.66 6.14 22.46
C ARG A 169 3.40 4.84 22.19
N ALA A 170 2.72 3.69 22.31
CA ALA A 170 3.31 2.39 22.01
C ALA A 170 3.75 2.28 20.55
N ALA A 171 2.97 2.80 19.59
CA ALA A 171 3.35 2.82 18.18
C ALA A 171 4.61 3.68 17.93
N VAL A 172 4.70 4.88 18.52
CA VAL A 172 5.87 5.75 18.39
C VAL A 172 7.11 5.09 19.03
N VAL A 173 6.97 4.50 20.22
CA VAL A 173 8.08 3.83 20.92
C VAL A 173 8.58 2.63 20.08
N ARG A 174 7.71 1.78 19.56
CA ARG A 174 8.11 0.68 18.66
C ARG A 174 8.86 1.21 17.43
N GLY A 175 8.36 2.30 16.82
CA GLY A 175 9.04 2.96 15.72
C GLY A 175 10.45 3.42 16.08
N ILE A 176 10.63 4.08 17.23
CA ILE A 176 11.94 4.51 17.74
C ILE A 176 12.86 3.28 17.92
N VAL A 177 12.40 2.25 18.62
CA VAL A 177 13.20 1.03 18.90
C VAL A 177 13.68 0.39 17.62
N VAL A 178 12.79 0.15 16.64
CA VAL A 178 13.15 -0.50 15.37
C VAL A 178 14.10 0.36 14.55
N ASN A 179 13.86 1.67 14.46
CA ASN A 179 14.73 2.56 13.69
C ASN A 179 16.10 2.77 14.35
N LEU A 180 16.18 2.80 15.70
CA LEU A 180 17.47 2.78 16.41
C LEU A 180 18.20 1.45 16.21
N ALA A 181 17.49 0.32 16.20
CA ALA A 181 18.08 -0.99 15.91
C ALA A 181 18.65 -1.05 14.48
N LEU A 182 17.92 -0.53 13.48
CA LEU A 182 18.41 -0.42 12.10
C LEU A 182 19.64 0.48 11.99
N LEU A 183 19.61 1.66 12.63
CA LEU A 183 20.77 2.57 12.67
C LEU A 183 21.96 1.90 13.36
N GLY A 184 21.75 1.24 14.50
CA GLY A 184 22.78 0.51 15.23
C GLY A 184 23.39 -0.61 14.41
N LEU A 185 22.56 -1.40 13.69
CA LEU A 185 23.03 -2.43 12.78
C LEU A 185 23.93 -1.85 11.68
N PHE A 186 23.49 -0.80 10.98
CA PHE A 186 24.30 -0.19 9.93
C PHE A 186 25.58 0.46 10.48
N THR A 187 25.54 1.01 11.68
CA THR A 187 26.74 1.55 12.34
C THR A 187 27.74 0.44 12.68
N ALA A 188 27.27 -0.68 13.22
CA ALA A 188 28.12 -1.84 13.51
C ALA A 188 28.75 -2.47 12.25
N LEU A 189 28.07 -2.35 11.10
CA LEU A 189 28.59 -2.77 9.79
C LEU A 189 29.49 -1.70 9.12
N GLY A 190 29.79 -0.58 9.78
CA GLY A 190 30.56 0.53 9.20
C GLY A 190 29.85 1.29 8.08
N ALA A 191 28.53 1.14 7.97
CA ALA A 191 27.72 1.65 6.86
C ALA A 191 26.51 2.51 7.34
N ALA A 192 26.68 3.31 8.40
CA ALA A 192 25.63 4.14 9.00
C ALA A 192 24.90 5.04 7.98
N TRP A 193 25.58 5.43 6.90
CA TRP A 193 24.98 6.21 5.81
C TRP A 193 23.80 5.51 5.11
N LEU A 194 23.72 4.17 5.16
CA LEU A 194 22.57 3.42 4.62
C LEU A 194 21.27 3.74 5.35
N TYR A 195 21.34 4.09 6.63
CA TYR A 195 20.16 4.58 7.34
C TYR A 195 19.68 5.93 6.80
N LEU A 196 20.58 6.80 6.39
CA LEU A 196 20.21 8.05 5.70
C LEU A 196 19.51 7.76 4.38
N VAL A 197 19.97 6.75 3.63
CA VAL A 197 19.28 6.31 2.39
C VAL A 197 17.85 5.83 2.69
N TRP A 198 17.63 5.11 3.80
CA TRP A 198 16.30 4.73 4.27
C TRP A 198 15.39 5.95 4.50
N VAL A 199 15.91 6.95 5.20
CA VAL A 199 15.18 8.20 5.50
C VAL A 199 14.92 9.00 4.20
N VAL A 200 15.90 9.07 3.28
CA VAL A 200 15.73 9.74 1.98
C VAL A 200 14.62 9.07 1.17
N ALA A 201 14.61 7.74 1.08
CA ALA A 201 13.52 7.01 0.42
C ALA A 201 12.15 7.31 1.05
N TYR A 202 12.08 7.36 2.38
CA TYR A 202 10.86 7.63 3.13
C TYR A 202 10.34 9.06 2.93
N VAL A 203 11.23 10.04 2.86
CA VAL A 203 10.86 11.46 2.76
C VAL A 203 10.56 11.89 1.33
N PHE A 204 11.32 11.42 0.35
CA PHE A 204 11.30 11.95 -1.00
C PHE A 204 10.64 11.02 -2.03
N VAL A 205 10.56 9.71 -1.76
CA VAL A 205 10.08 8.73 -2.74
C VAL A 205 8.77 8.07 -2.32
N GLN A 206 8.71 7.54 -1.10
CA GLN A 206 7.55 6.82 -0.60
C GLN A 206 6.23 7.61 -0.70
N PRO A 207 6.17 8.96 -0.43
CA PRO A 207 4.93 9.72 -0.59
C PRO A 207 4.42 9.77 -2.03
N ALA A 208 5.32 9.87 -3.02
CA ALA A 208 4.95 9.86 -4.43
C ALA A 208 4.42 8.49 -4.87
N ILE A 209 5.09 7.42 -4.44
CA ILE A 209 4.65 6.03 -4.69
C ILE A 209 3.29 5.78 -4.06
N SER A 210 3.10 6.17 -2.80
CA SER A 210 1.81 6.03 -2.10
C SER A 210 0.69 6.82 -2.76
N ARG A 211 0.99 8.01 -3.31
CA ARG A 211 0.01 8.79 -4.09
C ARG A 211 -0.41 8.05 -5.36
N ILE A 212 0.56 7.52 -6.13
CA ILE A 212 0.26 6.76 -7.34
C ILE A 212 -0.61 5.54 -6.98
N ARG A 213 -0.26 4.81 -5.92
CA ARG A 213 -1.08 3.71 -5.42
C ARG A 213 -2.51 4.17 -5.07
N GLN A 214 -2.67 5.23 -4.32
CA GLN A 214 -3.97 5.73 -3.87
C GLN A 214 -4.88 6.14 -5.05
N VAL A 215 -4.33 6.86 -6.04
CA VAL A 215 -5.12 7.21 -7.24
C VAL A 215 -5.37 5.99 -8.12
N SER A 216 -4.56 4.94 -8.03
CA SER A 216 -4.78 3.71 -8.79
C SER A 216 -6.01 2.94 -8.34
N GLU A 217 -6.45 3.12 -7.12
CA GLU A 217 -7.52 2.32 -6.53
C GLU A 217 -8.92 2.92 -6.79
N HIS A 218 -9.08 4.21 -6.58
CA HIS A 218 -10.41 4.85 -6.59
C HIS A 218 -10.52 6.09 -7.48
N ALA A 219 -9.42 6.66 -8.01
CA ALA A 219 -9.51 7.90 -8.78
C ALA A 219 -10.00 7.68 -10.22
N ALA A 220 -10.89 8.56 -10.72
CA ALA A 220 -11.43 8.48 -12.08
C ALA A 220 -12.02 7.09 -12.43
N VAL A 221 -12.75 6.51 -11.51
CA VAL A 221 -13.58 5.31 -11.71
C VAL A 221 -14.91 5.68 -12.37
N PRO A 222 -15.69 4.72 -12.89
CA PRO A 222 -16.95 5.01 -13.56
C PRO A 222 -17.95 5.81 -12.70
N ASP A 223 -18.08 5.47 -11.42
CA ASP A 223 -18.94 6.22 -10.50
C ASP A 223 -18.46 6.03 -9.05
N LEU A 224 -17.94 7.11 -8.46
CA LEU A 224 -17.42 7.11 -7.09
C LEU A 224 -18.50 6.91 -6.02
N LEU A 225 -19.77 7.18 -6.35
CA LEU A 225 -20.87 7.12 -5.40
C LEU A 225 -21.80 5.91 -5.66
N ASP A 226 -21.40 4.99 -6.54
CA ASP A 226 -22.12 3.74 -6.74
C ASP A 226 -21.72 2.73 -5.64
N PRO A 227 -22.68 2.06 -4.97
CA PRO A 227 -22.36 1.04 -3.96
C PRO A 227 -21.74 -0.25 -4.54
N ASP A 228 -21.77 -0.45 -5.85
CA ASP A 228 -21.09 -1.59 -6.48
C ASP A 228 -19.59 -1.32 -6.58
N PRO A 229 -18.72 -2.12 -5.91
CA PRO A 229 -17.29 -1.94 -5.95
C PRO A 229 -16.69 -1.96 -7.37
N ARG A 230 -17.35 -2.61 -8.34
CA ARG A 230 -16.90 -2.63 -9.75
C ARG A 230 -16.96 -1.24 -10.41
N ARG A 231 -17.73 -0.31 -9.84
CA ARG A 231 -17.91 1.05 -10.35
C ARG A 231 -17.11 2.09 -9.57
N ASN A 232 -16.86 1.86 -8.26
CA ASN A 232 -16.20 2.82 -7.37
C ASN A 232 -14.74 2.47 -7.05
N THR A 233 -14.25 1.31 -7.48
CA THR A 233 -12.84 0.89 -7.33
C THR A 233 -12.38 0.08 -8.55
N ARG A 234 -11.15 -0.37 -8.56
CA ARG A 234 -10.61 -1.14 -9.69
C ARG A 234 -9.48 -2.08 -9.33
N THR A 235 -9.24 -3.02 -10.23
CA THR A 235 -8.01 -3.80 -10.33
C THR A 235 -7.13 -3.24 -11.45
N ILE A 236 -5.80 -3.29 -11.31
CA ILE A 236 -4.84 -2.89 -12.34
C ILE A 236 -4.01 -4.09 -12.76
N ARG A 237 -3.88 -4.29 -14.07
CA ARG A 237 -2.90 -5.24 -14.59
C ARG A 237 -1.49 -4.67 -14.36
N ALA A 238 -0.60 -5.44 -13.74
CA ALA A 238 0.73 -4.96 -13.41
C ALA A 238 1.77 -6.06 -13.62
N ASN A 239 2.84 -5.74 -14.36
CA ASN A 239 4.03 -6.58 -14.45
C ASN A 239 4.86 -6.52 -13.15
N TYR A 240 5.92 -7.31 -13.07
CA TYR A 240 6.76 -7.40 -11.86
C TYR A 240 7.35 -6.07 -11.41
N LEU A 241 7.78 -5.19 -12.34
CA LEU A 241 8.36 -3.89 -12.01
C LEU A 241 7.33 -2.96 -11.38
N TRP A 242 6.15 -2.83 -12.02
CA TRP A 242 5.07 -1.99 -11.50
C TRP A 242 4.53 -2.50 -10.17
N ARG A 243 4.41 -3.82 -10.02
CA ARG A 243 4.04 -4.43 -8.73
C ARG A 243 5.09 -4.16 -7.66
N GLY A 244 6.39 -4.26 -8.01
CA GLY A 244 7.47 -3.96 -7.09
C GLY A 244 7.46 -2.54 -6.55
N LEU A 245 7.05 -1.56 -7.36
CA LEU A 245 7.04 -0.14 -6.98
C LEU A 245 5.71 0.30 -6.38
N PHE A 246 4.58 0.03 -7.05
CA PHE A 246 3.30 0.65 -6.76
C PHE A 246 2.24 -0.29 -6.18
N SER A 247 2.41 -1.59 -6.34
CA SER A 247 1.42 -2.59 -5.93
C SER A 247 2.08 -3.84 -5.32
N PRO A 248 2.95 -3.68 -4.28
CA PRO A 248 3.59 -4.81 -3.64
C PRO A 248 2.55 -5.78 -3.07
N HIS A 249 2.92 -7.06 -2.99
CA HIS A 249 2.09 -8.11 -2.42
C HIS A 249 0.73 -8.33 -3.09
N ASP A 250 0.61 -8.07 -4.42
CA ASP A 250 -0.63 -8.24 -5.18
C ASP A 250 -1.79 -7.30 -4.77
N ILE A 251 -1.52 -6.16 -4.11
CA ILE A 251 -2.57 -5.17 -3.76
C ILE A 251 -3.20 -4.50 -5.00
N ASN A 252 -2.64 -4.72 -6.18
CA ASN A 252 -3.25 -4.30 -7.44
C ASN A 252 -4.63 -4.94 -7.70
N PHE A 253 -4.96 -6.05 -7.04
CA PHE A 253 -6.30 -6.67 -7.01
C PHE A 253 -7.20 -5.99 -5.97
N HIS A 254 -7.30 -4.67 -6.03
CA HIS A 254 -7.98 -3.88 -5.00
C HIS A 254 -9.51 -4.00 -5.10
N LEU A 255 -10.06 -4.18 -6.30
CA LEU A 255 -11.47 -4.50 -6.50
C LEU A 255 -11.86 -5.78 -5.75
N GLU A 256 -11.08 -6.85 -5.88
CA GLU A 256 -11.32 -8.12 -5.21
C GLU A 256 -11.24 -7.97 -3.68
N HIS A 257 -10.32 -7.13 -3.22
CA HIS A 257 -10.22 -6.80 -1.80
C HIS A 257 -11.48 -6.07 -1.30
N HIS A 258 -12.04 -5.14 -2.05
CA HIS A 258 -13.31 -4.48 -1.72
C HIS A 258 -14.51 -5.42 -1.83
N LEU A 259 -14.52 -6.35 -2.78
CA LEU A 259 -15.59 -7.35 -2.92
C LEU A 259 -15.62 -8.32 -1.73
N MET A 260 -14.44 -8.69 -1.19
CA MET A 260 -14.34 -9.62 -0.06
C MET A 260 -13.05 -9.37 0.75
N ALA A 261 -13.07 -8.39 1.64
CA ALA A 261 -11.92 -8.01 2.48
C ALA A 261 -11.42 -9.11 3.43
N SER A 262 -12.17 -10.21 3.58
CA SER A 262 -11.75 -11.38 4.35
C SER A 262 -10.80 -12.33 3.61
N VAL A 263 -10.60 -12.13 2.31
CA VAL A 263 -9.66 -12.92 1.49
C VAL A 263 -8.24 -12.40 1.72
N PRO A 264 -7.30 -13.25 2.18
CA PRO A 264 -5.91 -12.85 2.33
C PRO A 264 -5.31 -12.42 0.98
N ILE A 265 -4.40 -11.45 1.02
CA ILE A 265 -3.78 -10.87 -0.18
C ILE A 265 -3.17 -11.92 -1.13
N TYR A 266 -2.63 -13.02 -0.60
CA TYR A 266 -2.06 -14.10 -1.39
C TYR A 266 -3.09 -15.00 -2.10
N HIS A 267 -4.39 -14.76 -1.92
CA HIS A 267 -5.49 -15.40 -2.63
C HIS A 267 -6.24 -14.45 -3.58
N LEU A 268 -6.02 -13.14 -3.55
CA LEU A 268 -6.72 -12.17 -4.38
C LEU A 268 -6.55 -12.46 -5.88
N ARG A 269 -5.36 -12.83 -6.32
CA ARG A 269 -5.12 -13.22 -7.73
C ARG A 269 -5.94 -14.45 -8.14
N ARG A 270 -6.11 -15.43 -7.24
CA ARG A 270 -6.96 -16.60 -7.51
C ARG A 270 -8.43 -16.19 -7.57
N MET A 271 -8.86 -15.33 -6.65
CA MET A 271 -10.22 -14.79 -6.67
C MET A 271 -10.51 -14.04 -7.97
N HIS A 272 -9.58 -13.17 -8.41
CA HIS A 272 -9.70 -12.45 -9.68
C HIS A 272 -9.93 -13.40 -10.86
N ARG A 273 -9.12 -14.46 -10.98
CA ARG A 273 -9.26 -15.43 -12.06
C ARG A 273 -10.63 -16.11 -12.05
N LEU A 274 -11.06 -16.62 -10.89
CA LEU A 274 -12.35 -17.29 -10.76
C LEU A 274 -13.52 -16.38 -11.14
N LEU A 275 -13.48 -15.13 -10.70
CA LEU A 275 -14.52 -14.13 -11.03
C LEU A 275 -14.50 -13.77 -12.52
N ALA A 276 -13.31 -13.61 -13.12
CA ALA A 276 -13.17 -13.32 -14.55
C ALA A 276 -13.67 -14.46 -15.43
N GLU A 277 -13.31 -15.72 -15.12
CA GLU A 277 -13.76 -16.92 -15.83
C GLU A 277 -15.29 -17.09 -15.82
N ARG A 278 -16.00 -16.44 -14.89
CA ARG A 278 -17.45 -16.50 -14.74
C ARG A 278 -18.18 -15.24 -15.17
N GLY A 279 -17.51 -14.35 -15.90
CA GLY A 279 -18.12 -13.15 -16.45
C GLY A 279 -18.43 -12.05 -15.42
N ALA A 280 -17.91 -12.13 -14.18
CA ALA A 280 -18.15 -11.12 -13.15
C ALA A 280 -17.65 -9.72 -13.55
N TYR A 281 -16.72 -9.68 -14.51
CA TYR A 281 -16.07 -8.46 -14.99
C TYR A 281 -16.45 -8.10 -16.43
N ASP A 282 -17.50 -8.68 -16.97
CA ASP A 282 -17.96 -8.37 -18.32
C ASP A 282 -18.31 -6.87 -18.41
N GLY A 283 -17.76 -6.22 -19.45
CA GLY A 283 -17.92 -4.77 -19.65
C GLY A 283 -17.05 -3.89 -18.74
N ILE A 284 -16.16 -4.46 -17.90
CA ILE A 284 -15.23 -3.67 -17.08
C ILE A 284 -13.90 -3.51 -17.81
N ASP A 285 -13.50 -2.26 -18.04
CA ASP A 285 -12.22 -1.89 -18.62
C ASP A 285 -11.16 -1.65 -17.54
N PHE A 286 -10.32 -2.66 -17.28
CA PHE A 286 -9.20 -2.56 -16.37
C PHE A 286 -8.00 -1.87 -17.03
N PRO A 287 -7.32 -0.91 -16.37
CA PRO A 287 -6.07 -0.35 -16.84
C PRO A 287 -5.01 -1.43 -17.07
N ASP A 288 -4.33 -1.38 -18.21
CA ASP A 288 -3.29 -2.37 -18.56
C ASP A 288 -2.04 -2.26 -17.69
N ASN A 289 -1.77 -1.06 -17.19
CA ASN A 289 -0.64 -0.77 -16.30
C ASN A 289 -0.79 0.60 -15.65
N HIS A 290 0.17 0.97 -14.81
CA HIS A 290 0.14 2.26 -14.11
C HIS A 290 0.32 3.48 -15.05
N LEU A 291 0.93 3.34 -16.22
CA LEU A 291 1.03 4.45 -17.20
C LEU A 291 -0.33 4.70 -17.87
N ASP A 292 -1.04 3.63 -18.25
CA ASP A 292 -2.41 3.75 -18.74
C ASP A 292 -3.32 4.36 -17.68
N LEU A 293 -3.22 3.91 -16.44
CA LEU A 293 -3.91 4.53 -15.33
C LEU A 293 -3.61 6.03 -15.22
N LEU A 294 -2.32 6.44 -15.23
CA LEU A 294 -1.95 7.86 -15.12
C LEU A 294 -2.54 8.72 -16.25
N ARG A 295 -2.72 8.14 -17.44
CA ARG A 295 -3.45 8.79 -18.54
C ARG A 295 -4.92 8.97 -18.18
N ARG A 296 -5.61 7.93 -17.71
CA ARG A 296 -7.04 7.96 -17.35
C ARG A 296 -7.32 8.97 -16.23
N VAL A 297 -6.49 9.03 -15.21
CA VAL A 297 -6.66 9.98 -14.09
C VAL A 297 -6.30 11.42 -14.44
N THR A 298 -5.70 11.66 -15.62
CA THR A 298 -5.38 13.00 -16.11
C THR A 298 -6.24 13.48 -17.29
N HIS A 299 -6.96 12.58 -17.99
CA HIS A 299 -7.79 12.95 -19.17
C HIS A 299 -9.24 12.44 -19.07
N GLY A 300 -9.54 11.70 -17.99
CA GLY A 300 -10.76 10.92 -17.90
C GLY A 300 -10.69 9.60 -18.68
N PRO A 301 -11.66 8.69 -18.50
CA PRO A 301 -11.77 7.51 -19.31
C PRO A 301 -11.91 7.93 -20.78
N ALA A 302 -11.26 7.22 -21.70
CA ALA A 302 -11.54 7.38 -23.12
C ALA A 302 -13.05 7.17 -23.30
N GLY A 303 -13.74 8.15 -23.89
CA GLY A 303 -15.16 7.98 -24.23
C GLY A 303 -15.34 6.70 -25.04
N PRO A 304 -16.56 6.12 -25.08
CA PRO A 304 -16.81 4.96 -25.93
C PRO A 304 -16.30 5.28 -27.34
N ALA A 305 -15.57 4.32 -27.94
CA ALA A 305 -15.09 4.46 -29.32
C ALA A 305 -16.29 4.88 -30.19
N PRO A 306 -16.15 5.87 -31.09
CA PRO A 306 -17.23 6.21 -31.99
C PRO A 306 -17.63 4.96 -32.76
N ALA A 307 -18.93 4.69 -32.78
CA ALA A 307 -19.54 3.54 -33.43
C ALA A 307 -19.30 3.53 -34.95
#